data_f6542dfddbc8ba9d8490518942e85f01
#
_entry.id   f6542dfddbc8ba9d8490518942e85f01
#
_cell.length_a   1.000
_cell.length_b   1.000
_cell.length_c   1.000
_cell.angle_alpha   90.00
_cell.angle_beta   90.00
_cell.angle_gamma   90.00
#
_symmetry.space_group_name_H-M   'P 1'
#
loop_
_entity.id
_entity.type
_entity.pdbx_description
1 polymer ?
#
loop_
_entity_poly.entity_id
_entity_poly.type
_entity_poly.pdbx_seq_one_letter_code
_entity_poly.pdbx_strand_id
1 'polypeptide(L)'
;QQPEALSIARDSLVFTSLFILALAGIVLWALFDWGALVFLAAVLSQGLVRFVYKKSIVQILATVSGAHVELEQMARILTLWEKAEFENQGAMASWRENLKIEGDSISTRIAQLGKLVHRADAMKNQLFMLVGFYFGWDHLAAVRIEAWRVQQRTQLPRWLDTLGEFEALISLSCYAFEHPENVYPEFVESPGVLQIKDMRHPLLDPTVAVGNNIELGP
;
A
#
# COMPACT_ATOMS: atom_id res chain seq x y z
N GLN A 1 -11.53 16.51 6.23
CA GLN A 1 -12.12 15.25 5.65
C GLN A 1 -11.80 13.98 6.48
N GLN A 2 -11.09 14.11 7.61
CA GLN A 2 -10.67 12.95 8.44
C GLN A 2 -11.70 12.43 9.48
N PRO A 3 -12.68 13.18 9.99
CA PRO A 3 -13.55 12.69 11.06
C PRO A 3 -14.55 11.60 10.63
N GLU A 4 -15.04 11.61 9.39
CA GLU A 4 -16.02 10.62 8.91
C GLU A 4 -15.41 9.22 8.72
N ALA A 5 -14.18 9.14 8.21
CA ALA A 5 -13.48 7.88 8.00
C ALA A 5 -13.16 7.17 9.34
N LEU A 6 -12.80 7.92 10.38
CA LEU A 6 -12.62 7.43 11.74
C LEU A 6 -13.92 6.92 12.37
N SER A 7 -15.06 7.51 12.03
CA SER A 7 -16.37 7.03 12.51
C SER A 7 -16.70 5.67 11.92
N ILE A 8 -16.43 5.44 10.62
CA ILE A 8 -16.68 4.16 9.95
C ILE A 8 -15.89 3.02 10.60
N ALA A 9 -14.61 3.25 10.93
CA ALA A 9 -13.79 2.24 11.61
C ALA A 9 -14.31 1.91 13.01
N ARG A 10 -14.77 2.92 13.75
CA ARG A 10 -15.36 2.75 15.10
C ARG A 10 -16.70 2.01 15.04
N ASP A 11 -17.48 2.25 14.00
CA ASP A 11 -18.83 1.67 13.85
C ASP A 11 -18.81 0.24 13.25
N SER A 12 -17.62 -0.40 13.20
CA SER A 12 -17.45 -1.76 12.66
C SER A 12 -18.38 -2.80 13.33
N LEU A 13 -18.73 -2.61 14.61
CA LEU A 13 -19.67 -3.46 15.33
C LEU A 13 -21.09 -3.36 14.75
N VAL A 14 -21.51 -2.17 14.34
CA VAL A 14 -22.81 -1.94 13.71
C VAL A 14 -22.90 -2.69 12.39
N PHE A 15 -21.85 -2.59 11.56
CA PHE A 15 -21.81 -3.29 10.27
C PHE A 15 -21.77 -4.82 10.45
N THR A 16 -21.02 -5.32 11.44
CA THR A 16 -20.99 -6.75 11.75
C THR A 16 -22.32 -7.26 12.26
N SER A 17 -23.02 -6.50 13.11
CA SER A 17 -24.35 -6.88 13.62
C SER A 17 -25.41 -6.89 12.51
N LEU A 18 -25.36 -5.93 11.58
CA LEU A 18 -26.25 -5.91 10.41
C LEU A 18 -26.00 -7.09 9.47
N PHE A 19 -24.76 -7.50 9.31
CA PHE A 19 -24.40 -8.70 8.55
C PHE A 19 -24.98 -9.97 9.19
N ILE A 20 -24.84 -10.13 10.52
CA ILE A 20 -25.40 -11.25 11.26
C ILE A 20 -26.94 -11.25 11.16
N LEU A 21 -27.57 -10.09 11.29
CA LEU A 21 -29.01 -9.94 11.16
C LEU A 21 -29.50 -10.35 9.77
N ALA A 22 -28.77 -9.98 8.71
CA ALA A 22 -29.09 -10.38 7.34
C ALA A 22 -29.00 -11.89 7.16
N LEU A 23 -27.95 -12.52 7.70
CA LEU A 23 -27.78 -13.97 7.65
C LEU A 23 -28.92 -14.69 8.43
N ALA A 24 -29.22 -14.22 9.64
CA ALA A 24 -30.34 -14.73 10.44
C ALA A 24 -31.68 -14.57 9.69
N GLY A 25 -31.90 -13.46 9.00
CA GLY A 25 -33.10 -13.22 8.19
C GLY A 25 -33.29 -14.27 7.08
N ILE A 26 -32.22 -14.66 6.38
CA ILE A 26 -32.27 -15.74 5.37
C ILE A 26 -32.65 -17.07 6.02
N VAL A 27 -31.99 -17.44 7.13
CA VAL A 27 -32.19 -18.70 7.80
C VAL A 27 -33.66 -18.78 8.33
N LEU A 28 -34.15 -17.71 8.95
CA LEU A 28 -35.52 -17.65 9.44
C LEU A 28 -36.54 -17.70 8.30
N TRP A 29 -36.24 -17.07 7.17
CA TRP A 29 -37.12 -17.16 6.00
C TRP A 29 -37.14 -18.58 5.41
N ALA A 30 -36.02 -19.26 5.38
CA ALA A 30 -35.92 -20.62 4.85
C ALA A 30 -36.60 -21.66 5.76
N LEU A 31 -36.68 -21.41 7.08
CA LEU A 31 -37.19 -22.36 8.07
C LEU A 31 -38.62 -22.05 8.56
N PHE A 32 -39.09 -20.80 8.48
CA PHE A 32 -40.35 -20.32 9.03
C PHE A 32 -41.03 -19.33 8.07
N ASP A 33 -42.36 -19.42 7.90
CA ASP A 33 -43.12 -18.49 7.04
C ASP A 33 -43.07 -17.01 7.46
N TRP A 34 -42.68 -16.73 8.69
CA TRP A 34 -42.51 -15.37 9.23
C TRP A 34 -41.23 -14.68 8.72
N GLY A 35 -40.38 -15.40 8.03
CA GLY A 35 -39.09 -14.92 7.58
C GLY A 35 -39.14 -13.75 6.62
N ALA A 36 -40.22 -13.57 5.86
CA ALA A 36 -40.32 -12.49 4.87
C ALA A 36 -40.25 -11.09 5.49
N LEU A 37 -40.87 -10.87 6.65
CA LEU A 37 -40.84 -9.56 7.35
C LEU A 37 -39.44 -9.27 7.93
N VAL A 38 -38.80 -10.28 8.53
CA VAL A 38 -37.42 -10.14 9.08
C VAL A 38 -36.42 -9.89 7.96
N PHE A 39 -36.56 -10.60 6.85
CA PHE A 39 -35.74 -10.38 5.65
C PHE A 39 -35.94 -8.96 5.12
N LEU A 40 -37.14 -8.48 4.94
CA LEU A 40 -37.44 -7.13 4.47
C LEU A 40 -36.87 -6.05 5.42
N ALA A 41 -37.03 -6.23 6.72
CA ALA A 41 -36.50 -5.33 7.74
C ALA A 41 -34.97 -5.29 7.68
N ALA A 42 -34.30 -6.43 7.50
CA ALA A 42 -32.87 -6.52 7.33
C ALA A 42 -32.39 -5.79 6.07
N VAL A 43 -33.05 -5.97 4.93
CA VAL A 43 -32.73 -5.27 3.67
C VAL A 43 -32.90 -3.76 3.79
N LEU A 44 -34.02 -3.31 4.41
CA LEU A 44 -34.29 -1.89 4.60
C LEU A 44 -33.28 -1.24 5.55
N SER A 45 -32.92 -1.90 6.66
CA SER A 45 -31.90 -1.38 7.59
C SER A 45 -30.54 -1.27 6.95
N GLN A 46 -30.12 -2.24 6.14
CA GLN A 46 -28.88 -2.16 5.35
C GLN A 46 -28.92 -1.04 4.31
N GLY A 47 -30.07 -0.89 3.61
CA GLY A 47 -30.26 0.20 2.66
C GLY A 47 -30.10 1.58 3.30
N LEU A 48 -30.67 1.76 4.51
CA LEU A 48 -30.55 3.00 5.28
C LEU A 48 -29.12 3.30 5.68
N VAL A 49 -28.42 2.31 6.23
CA VAL A 49 -27.00 2.47 6.61
C VAL A 49 -26.13 2.79 5.39
N ARG A 50 -26.35 2.09 4.27
CA ARG A 50 -25.68 2.40 3.01
C ARG A 50 -25.92 3.82 2.54
N PHE A 51 -27.16 4.28 2.63
CA PHE A 51 -27.48 5.65 2.23
C PHE A 51 -26.70 6.68 3.05
N VAL A 52 -26.62 6.49 4.36
CA VAL A 52 -25.88 7.39 5.27
C VAL A 52 -24.38 7.40 4.96
N TYR A 53 -23.77 6.22 4.78
CA TYR A 53 -22.30 6.09 4.63
C TYR A 53 -21.84 6.02 3.18
N LYS A 54 -22.74 6.10 2.18
CA LYS A 54 -22.44 5.91 0.76
C LYS A 54 -21.24 6.74 0.30
N LYS A 55 -21.20 8.01 0.66
CA LYS A 55 -20.15 8.95 0.22
C LYS A 55 -18.78 8.50 0.73
N SER A 56 -18.68 8.20 2.01
CA SER A 56 -17.41 7.78 2.65
C SER A 56 -16.94 6.42 2.13
N ILE A 57 -17.85 5.45 1.96
CA ILE A 57 -17.54 4.13 1.41
C ILE A 57 -16.99 4.24 -0.01
N VAL A 58 -17.70 4.97 -0.87
CA VAL A 58 -17.27 5.18 -2.26
C VAL A 58 -15.90 5.87 -2.33
N GLN A 59 -15.66 6.88 -1.49
CA GLN A 59 -14.37 7.56 -1.43
C GLN A 59 -13.25 6.61 -1.00
N ILE A 60 -13.43 5.83 0.07
CA ILE A 60 -12.41 4.88 0.55
C ILE A 60 -12.10 3.85 -0.55
N LEU A 61 -13.12 3.22 -1.11
CA LEU A 61 -12.93 2.19 -2.12
C LEU A 61 -12.34 2.74 -3.43
N ALA A 62 -12.72 3.95 -3.83
CA ALA A 62 -12.15 4.60 -5.02
C ALA A 62 -10.66 4.91 -4.87
N THR A 63 -10.20 5.27 -3.66
CA THR A 63 -8.80 5.59 -3.41
C THR A 63 -7.86 4.39 -3.62
N VAL A 64 -8.34 3.18 -3.37
CA VAL A 64 -7.53 1.95 -3.45
C VAL A 64 -7.90 1.05 -4.65
N SER A 65 -8.90 1.46 -5.43
CA SER A 65 -9.42 0.68 -6.55
C SER A 65 -8.34 0.38 -7.58
N GLY A 66 -8.20 -0.90 -7.94
CA GLY A 66 -7.22 -1.37 -8.92
C GLY A 66 -5.81 -1.58 -8.38
N ALA A 67 -5.48 -1.07 -7.19
CA ALA A 67 -4.12 -1.10 -6.64
C ALA A 67 -3.70 -2.49 -6.07
N HIS A 68 -4.51 -3.53 -6.23
CA HIS A 68 -4.19 -4.84 -5.65
C HIS A 68 -2.96 -5.50 -6.29
N VAL A 69 -2.73 -5.30 -7.59
CA VAL A 69 -1.58 -5.86 -8.31
C VAL A 69 -0.30 -5.18 -7.86
N GLU A 70 -0.30 -3.85 -7.80
CA GLU A 70 0.84 -3.04 -7.34
C GLU A 70 1.20 -3.36 -5.89
N LEU A 71 0.19 -3.46 -5.01
CA LEU A 71 0.40 -3.84 -3.61
C LEU A 71 0.96 -5.26 -3.47
N GLU A 72 0.53 -6.20 -4.30
CA GLU A 72 1.07 -7.56 -4.30
C GLU A 72 2.52 -7.60 -4.79
N GLN A 73 2.85 -6.85 -5.85
CA GLN A 73 4.22 -6.72 -6.34
C GLN A 73 5.12 -6.07 -5.30
N MET A 74 4.67 -4.98 -4.67
CA MET A 74 5.38 -4.30 -3.59
C MET A 74 5.64 -5.25 -2.41
N ALA A 75 4.65 -6.03 -2.00
CA ALA A 75 4.81 -7.02 -0.93
C ALA A 75 5.85 -8.09 -1.28
N ARG A 76 5.92 -8.53 -2.55
CA ARG A 76 6.94 -9.49 -3.01
C ARG A 76 8.35 -8.89 -2.97
N ILE A 77 8.52 -7.66 -3.45
CA ILE A 77 9.82 -6.95 -3.41
C ILE A 77 10.27 -6.79 -1.96
N LEU A 78 9.39 -6.33 -1.08
CA LEU A 78 9.68 -6.20 0.35
C LEU A 78 10.07 -7.55 0.99
N THR A 79 9.39 -8.64 0.63
CA THR A 79 9.72 -9.97 1.13
C THR A 79 11.13 -10.41 0.70
N LEU A 80 11.53 -10.11 -0.54
CA LEU A 80 12.88 -10.39 -1.02
C LEU A 80 13.91 -9.59 -0.22
N TRP A 81 13.64 -8.33 0.01
CA TRP A 81 14.53 -7.46 0.77
C TRP A 81 14.63 -7.85 2.25
N GLU A 82 13.52 -8.16 2.90
CA GLU A 82 13.50 -8.65 4.28
C GLU A 82 14.34 -9.93 4.48
N LYS A 83 14.42 -10.77 3.43
CA LYS A 83 15.18 -12.04 3.44
C LYS A 83 16.61 -11.91 2.94
N ALA A 84 16.95 -10.81 2.25
CA ALA A 84 18.30 -10.64 1.70
C ALA A 84 19.33 -10.55 2.82
N GLU A 85 20.44 -11.26 2.65
CA GLU A 85 21.61 -11.18 3.52
C GLU A 85 22.61 -10.19 2.89
N PHE A 86 22.99 -9.18 3.65
CA PHE A 86 23.98 -8.19 3.23
C PHE A 86 25.27 -8.40 4.01
N GLU A 87 26.37 -8.59 3.32
CA GLU A 87 27.69 -8.82 3.92
C GLU A 87 28.17 -7.63 4.75
N ASN A 88 27.86 -6.41 4.32
CA ASN A 88 28.20 -5.16 5.03
C ASN A 88 26.97 -4.54 5.69
N GLN A 89 27.01 -4.44 7.02
CA GLN A 89 25.88 -4.02 7.85
C GLN A 89 25.64 -2.49 7.92
N GLY A 90 26.29 -1.65 7.12
CA GLY A 90 26.19 -0.19 7.17
C GLY A 90 24.75 0.36 7.07
N ALA A 91 24.51 1.20 6.06
CA ALA A 91 23.19 1.81 5.81
C ALA A 91 22.08 0.78 5.61
N MET A 92 22.37 -0.37 5.00
CA MET A 92 21.42 -1.46 4.75
C MET A 92 20.83 -2.05 6.05
N ALA A 93 21.64 -2.17 7.09
CA ALA A 93 21.16 -2.67 8.39
C ALA A 93 20.19 -1.68 9.05
N SER A 94 20.48 -0.38 8.98
CA SER A 94 19.63 0.67 9.53
C SER A 94 18.27 0.73 8.80
N TRP A 95 18.25 0.56 7.49
CA TRP A 95 17.01 0.51 6.71
C TRP A 95 16.19 -0.73 7.02
N ARG A 96 16.83 -1.89 7.14
CA ARG A 96 16.14 -3.12 7.58
C ARG A 96 15.50 -2.94 8.96
N GLU A 97 16.19 -2.27 9.88
CA GLU A 97 15.65 -1.97 11.22
C GLU A 97 14.46 -1.01 11.15
N ASN A 98 14.52 -0.01 10.26
CA ASN A 98 13.41 0.92 10.01
C ASN A 98 12.16 0.24 9.45
N LEU A 99 12.31 -0.91 8.80
CA LEU A 99 11.22 -1.72 8.23
C LEU A 99 10.69 -2.77 9.20
N LYS A 100 11.35 -3.02 10.34
CA LYS A 100 10.83 -3.93 11.37
C LYS A 100 9.66 -3.30 12.11
N ILE A 101 8.64 -4.10 12.33
CA ILE A 101 7.46 -3.77 13.13
C ILE A 101 7.39 -4.80 14.25
N GLU A 102 6.98 -4.39 15.44
CA GLU A 102 6.69 -5.32 16.52
C GLU A 102 5.63 -6.34 16.06
N GLY A 103 6.04 -7.62 15.96
CA GLY A 103 5.17 -8.75 15.72
C GLY A 103 4.86 -9.11 14.25
N ASP A 104 5.22 -8.25 13.27
CA ASP A 104 4.93 -8.53 11.84
C ASP A 104 5.97 -7.86 10.92
N SER A 105 6.01 -8.32 9.65
CA SER A 105 6.82 -7.68 8.61
C SER A 105 6.00 -6.70 7.77
N ILE A 106 6.65 -5.71 7.17
CA ILE A 106 5.99 -4.75 6.28
C ILE A 106 5.39 -5.47 5.08
N SER A 107 6.12 -6.42 4.50
CA SER A 107 5.63 -7.22 3.38
C SER A 107 4.31 -7.90 3.71
N THR A 108 4.17 -8.45 4.92
CA THR A 108 2.93 -9.06 5.41
C THR A 108 1.81 -8.01 5.52
N ARG A 109 2.09 -6.83 6.06
CA ARG A 109 1.10 -5.75 6.21
C ARG A 109 0.61 -5.23 4.85
N ILE A 110 1.51 -5.03 3.90
CA ILE A 110 1.15 -4.61 2.54
C ILE A 110 0.36 -5.72 1.82
N ALA A 111 0.77 -6.99 1.96
CA ALA A 111 0.03 -8.11 1.40
C ALA A 111 -1.39 -8.23 1.98
N GLN A 112 -1.58 -7.94 3.26
CA GLN A 112 -2.91 -7.87 3.89
C GLN A 112 -3.78 -6.80 3.24
N LEU A 113 -3.23 -5.59 3.01
CA LEU A 113 -3.94 -4.54 2.29
C LEU A 113 -4.28 -4.96 0.86
N GLY A 114 -3.33 -5.53 0.12
CA GLY A 114 -3.55 -6.06 -1.23
C GLY A 114 -4.72 -7.06 -1.29
N LYS A 115 -4.80 -7.99 -0.33
CA LYS A 115 -5.92 -8.93 -0.22
C LYS A 115 -7.25 -8.26 0.08
N LEU A 116 -7.27 -7.21 0.91
CA LEU A 116 -8.49 -6.44 1.20
C LEU A 116 -8.97 -5.70 -0.06
N VAL A 117 -8.05 -5.06 -0.78
CA VAL A 117 -8.34 -4.34 -2.03
C VAL A 117 -8.81 -5.31 -3.12
N HIS A 118 -8.15 -6.45 -3.29
CA HIS A 118 -8.56 -7.49 -4.24
C HIS A 118 -9.99 -7.97 -4.00
N ARG A 119 -10.36 -8.21 -2.72
CA ARG A 119 -11.74 -8.58 -2.35
C ARG A 119 -12.73 -7.46 -2.63
N ALA A 120 -12.35 -6.20 -2.41
CA ALA A 120 -13.17 -5.05 -2.73
C ALA A 120 -13.39 -4.90 -4.25
N ASP A 121 -12.35 -5.11 -5.06
CA ASP A 121 -12.44 -5.07 -6.52
C ASP A 121 -13.25 -6.22 -7.10
N ALA A 122 -13.19 -7.42 -6.50
CA ALA A 122 -14.00 -8.57 -6.93
C ALA A 122 -15.51 -8.28 -6.87
N MET A 123 -15.95 -7.38 -5.97
CA MET A 123 -17.35 -6.98 -5.86
C MET A 123 -17.87 -6.12 -7.02
N LYS A 124 -16.99 -5.65 -7.91
CA LYS A 124 -17.38 -4.94 -9.14
C LYS A 124 -17.97 -5.89 -10.19
N ASN A 125 -17.78 -7.21 -10.02
CA ASN A 125 -18.38 -8.21 -10.88
C ASN A 125 -19.90 -8.25 -10.64
N GLN A 126 -20.69 -8.19 -11.72
CA GLN A 126 -22.16 -8.14 -11.66
C GLN A 126 -22.79 -9.29 -10.87
N LEU A 127 -22.24 -10.51 -10.96
CA LEU A 127 -22.75 -11.67 -10.23
C LEU A 127 -22.54 -11.53 -8.71
N PHE A 128 -21.40 -10.98 -8.29
CA PHE A 128 -21.08 -10.76 -6.89
C PHE A 128 -21.76 -9.50 -6.32
N MET A 129 -22.16 -8.56 -7.18
CA MET A 129 -22.78 -7.30 -6.75
C MET A 129 -24.09 -7.52 -5.97
N LEU A 130 -24.97 -8.43 -6.42
CA LEU A 130 -26.24 -8.71 -5.76
C LEU A 130 -26.03 -9.36 -4.38
N VAL A 131 -25.15 -10.36 -4.31
CA VAL A 131 -24.80 -11.05 -3.07
C VAL A 131 -24.06 -10.09 -2.12
N GLY A 132 -23.07 -9.38 -2.64
CA GLY A 132 -22.30 -8.39 -1.88
C GLY A 132 -23.16 -7.24 -1.38
N PHE A 133 -24.18 -6.84 -2.15
CA PHE A 133 -25.15 -5.84 -1.72
C PHE A 133 -25.95 -6.34 -0.50
N TYR A 134 -26.47 -7.53 -0.54
CA TYR A 134 -27.26 -8.08 0.56
C TYR A 134 -26.41 -8.24 1.84
N PHE A 135 -25.18 -8.73 1.71
CA PHE A 135 -24.30 -8.97 2.84
C PHE A 135 -23.48 -7.73 3.29
N GLY A 136 -23.60 -6.58 2.64
CA GLY A 136 -22.85 -5.36 3.01
C GLY A 136 -21.33 -5.49 2.88
N TRP A 137 -20.84 -6.29 1.94
CA TRP A 137 -19.39 -6.54 1.77
C TRP A 137 -18.58 -5.30 1.43
N ASP A 138 -19.16 -4.35 0.71
CA ASP A 138 -18.54 -3.05 0.42
C ASP A 138 -18.30 -2.23 1.71
N HIS A 139 -19.24 -2.23 2.63
CA HIS A 139 -19.07 -1.62 3.95
C HIS A 139 -17.96 -2.30 4.73
N LEU A 140 -18.00 -3.63 4.78
CA LEU A 140 -17.02 -4.41 5.52
C LEU A 140 -15.62 -4.23 4.94
N ALA A 141 -15.48 -4.17 3.60
CA ALA A 141 -14.22 -3.89 2.93
C ALA A 141 -13.72 -2.47 3.27
N ALA A 142 -14.58 -1.45 3.15
CA ALA A 142 -14.22 -0.07 3.48
C ALA A 142 -13.78 0.09 4.94
N VAL A 143 -14.52 -0.52 5.90
CA VAL A 143 -14.17 -0.52 7.33
C VAL A 143 -12.81 -1.16 7.56
N ARG A 144 -12.53 -2.31 6.95
CA ARG A 144 -11.25 -3.01 7.13
C ARG A 144 -10.08 -2.26 6.52
N ILE A 145 -10.25 -1.67 5.34
CA ILE A 145 -9.24 -0.83 4.68
C ILE A 145 -8.95 0.39 5.55
N GLU A 146 -10.00 1.05 6.06
CA GLU A 146 -9.83 2.22 6.93
C GLU A 146 -9.19 1.86 8.28
N ALA A 147 -9.57 0.74 8.88
CA ALA A 147 -8.94 0.24 10.11
C ALA A 147 -7.44 -0.03 9.88
N TRP A 148 -7.08 -0.64 8.75
CA TRP A 148 -5.69 -0.82 8.36
C TRP A 148 -4.96 0.52 8.21
N ARG A 149 -5.57 1.49 7.52
CA ARG A 149 -5.01 2.84 7.33
C ARG A 149 -4.75 3.55 8.65
N VAL A 150 -5.71 3.48 9.58
CA VAL A 150 -5.58 4.09 10.90
C VAL A 150 -4.47 3.41 11.71
N GLN A 151 -4.39 2.09 11.66
CA GLN A 151 -3.36 1.32 12.36
C GLN A 151 -1.96 1.62 11.85
N GLN A 152 -1.79 1.80 10.53
CA GLN A 152 -0.48 2.04 9.92
C GLN A 152 -0.16 3.53 9.71
N ARG A 153 -1.02 4.44 10.13
CA ARG A 153 -0.92 5.89 9.86
C ARG A 153 0.43 6.51 10.23
N THR A 154 1.00 6.11 11.36
CA THR A 154 2.25 6.65 11.87
C THR A 154 3.47 6.02 11.22
N GLN A 155 3.36 4.77 10.79
CA GLN A 155 4.47 4.01 10.22
C GLN A 155 4.59 4.16 8.69
N LEU A 156 3.46 4.33 8.01
CA LEU A 156 3.40 4.36 6.55
C LEU A 156 4.34 5.41 5.91
N PRO A 157 4.41 6.66 6.38
CA PRO A 157 5.36 7.63 5.83
C PRO A 157 6.81 7.14 5.93
N ARG A 158 7.22 6.64 7.10
CA ARG A 158 8.56 6.10 7.31
C ARG A 158 8.90 4.94 6.37
N TRP A 159 7.93 4.06 6.11
CA TRP A 159 8.14 2.96 5.15
C TRP A 159 8.34 3.47 3.74
N LEU A 160 7.55 4.46 3.31
CA LEU A 160 7.66 5.05 1.98
C LEU A 160 9.00 5.77 1.80
N ASP A 161 9.45 6.53 2.81
CA ASP A 161 10.75 7.19 2.79
C ASP A 161 11.88 6.16 2.68
N THR A 162 11.86 5.11 3.50
CA THR A 162 12.87 4.04 3.47
C THR A 162 12.86 3.28 2.15
N LEU A 163 11.70 3.05 1.56
CA LEU A 163 11.58 2.43 0.23
C LEU A 163 12.17 3.32 -0.86
N GLY A 164 11.89 4.64 -0.82
CA GLY A 164 12.43 5.60 -1.78
C GLY A 164 13.96 5.67 -1.71
N GLU A 165 14.55 5.68 -0.50
CA GLU A 165 16.00 5.62 -0.30
C GLU A 165 16.59 4.32 -0.88
N PHE A 166 15.91 3.19 -0.67
CA PHE A 166 16.34 1.89 -1.18
C PHE A 166 16.25 1.82 -2.71
N GLU A 167 15.17 2.30 -3.31
CA GLU A 167 15.02 2.37 -4.77
C GLU A 167 16.12 3.24 -5.41
N ALA A 168 16.42 4.38 -4.80
CA ALA A 168 17.51 5.26 -5.25
C ALA A 168 18.86 4.54 -5.19
N LEU A 169 19.14 3.82 -4.09
CA LEU A 169 20.39 3.08 -3.95
C LEU A 169 20.49 1.92 -4.95
N ILE A 170 19.41 1.17 -5.17
CA ILE A 170 19.40 0.10 -6.18
C ILE A 170 19.69 0.69 -7.57
N SER A 171 19.07 1.82 -7.91
CA SER A 171 19.30 2.47 -9.20
C SER A 171 20.76 2.86 -9.38
N LEU A 172 21.39 3.44 -8.37
CA LEU A 172 22.81 3.76 -8.37
C LEU A 172 23.69 2.51 -8.43
N SER A 173 23.31 1.46 -7.71
CA SER A 173 24.04 0.19 -7.70
C SER A 173 23.97 -0.54 -9.04
N CYS A 174 22.82 -0.51 -9.71
CA CYS A 174 22.68 -1.05 -11.07
C CYS A 174 23.57 -0.29 -12.03
N TYR A 175 23.59 1.05 -11.97
CA TYR A 175 24.48 1.86 -12.78
C TYR A 175 25.96 1.53 -12.52
N ALA A 176 26.37 1.42 -11.26
CA ALA A 176 27.74 1.07 -10.90
C ALA A 176 28.14 -0.34 -11.37
N PHE A 177 27.20 -1.29 -11.34
CA PHE A 177 27.41 -2.65 -11.84
C PHE A 177 27.56 -2.70 -13.36
N GLU A 178 26.77 -1.90 -14.09
CA GLU A 178 26.83 -1.82 -15.56
C GLU A 178 28.05 -1.02 -16.05
N HIS A 179 28.60 -0.11 -15.23
CA HIS A 179 29.70 0.75 -15.55
C HIS A 179 30.83 0.67 -14.50
N PRO A 180 31.50 -0.47 -14.35
CA PRO A 180 32.51 -0.70 -13.32
C PRO A 180 33.77 0.18 -13.49
N GLU A 181 33.96 0.76 -14.67
CA GLU A 181 35.07 1.69 -14.98
C GLU A 181 34.81 3.11 -14.45
N ASN A 182 33.59 3.46 -14.10
CA ASN A 182 33.28 4.78 -13.57
C ASN A 182 33.66 4.88 -12.10
N VAL A 183 34.21 6.03 -11.72
CA VAL A 183 34.67 6.27 -10.35
C VAL A 183 33.66 7.03 -9.53
N TYR A 184 33.63 6.78 -8.23
CA TYR A 184 32.88 7.57 -7.28
C TYR A 184 33.62 8.88 -6.93
N PRO A 185 32.88 9.96 -6.60
CA PRO A 185 33.49 11.21 -6.17
C PRO A 185 34.23 11.04 -4.83
N GLU A 186 35.41 11.64 -4.74
CA GLU A 186 36.14 11.76 -3.50
C GLU A 186 35.91 13.14 -2.88
N PHE A 187 35.60 13.17 -1.58
CA PHE A 187 35.38 14.40 -0.85
C PHE A 187 36.74 14.91 -0.33
N VAL A 188 37.05 16.16 -0.65
CA VAL A 188 38.28 16.84 -0.18
C VAL A 188 37.92 17.90 0.87
N GLU A 189 38.84 18.13 1.81
CA GLU A 189 38.60 19.13 2.89
C GLU A 189 38.75 20.60 2.42
N SER A 190 39.23 20.82 1.20
CA SER A 190 39.39 22.16 0.63
C SER A 190 38.04 22.75 0.21
N PRO A 191 37.58 23.85 0.82
CA PRO A 191 36.29 24.42 0.49
C PRO A 191 36.26 25.01 -0.93
N GLY A 192 35.18 24.70 -1.66
CA GLY A 192 34.90 25.29 -2.98
C GLY A 192 35.69 24.71 -4.15
N VAL A 193 36.40 23.59 -3.98
CA VAL A 193 37.13 22.92 -5.08
C VAL A 193 36.24 21.82 -5.69
N LEU A 194 36.08 21.86 -7.02
CA LEU A 194 35.47 20.80 -7.80
C LEU A 194 36.37 20.49 -8.99
N GLN A 195 36.97 19.31 -9.01
CA GLN A 195 37.80 18.83 -10.12
C GLN A 195 37.19 17.58 -10.73
N ILE A 196 36.86 17.64 -12.01
CA ILE A 196 36.29 16.51 -12.75
C ILE A 196 37.15 16.31 -14.00
N LYS A 197 37.58 15.05 -14.24
CA LYS A 197 38.31 14.65 -15.43
C LYS A 197 37.41 13.70 -16.23
N ASP A 198 37.40 13.92 -17.56
CA ASP A 198 36.70 13.08 -18.54
C ASP A 198 35.19 12.84 -18.19
N MET A 199 34.52 13.90 -17.72
CA MET A 199 33.07 13.83 -17.41
C MET A 199 32.28 13.57 -18.67
N ARG A 200 31.52 12.48 -18.67
CA ARG A 200 30.66 12.06 -19.78
C ARG A 200 29.21 11.94 -19.32
N HIS A 201 28.30 12.11 -20.25
CA HIS A 201 26.87 11.92 -19.95
C HIS A 201 26.57 10.41 -19.87
N PRO A 202 26.01 9.88 -18.78
CA PRO A 202 25.84 8.44 -18.56
C PRO A 202 24.90 7.73 -19.52
N LEU A 203 24.00 8.47 -20.20
CA LEU A 203 23.04 7.91 -21.15
C LEU A 203 23.48 8.05 -22.61
N LEU A 204 24.69 8.58 -22.88
CA LEU A 204 25.25 8.60 -24.23
C LEU A 204 26.04 7.34 -24.49
N ASP A 205 25.97 6.86 -25.75
CA ASP A 205 26.81 5.78 -26.20
C ASP A 205 28.30 6.13 -25.96
N PRO A 206 29.07 5.28 -25.25
CA PRO A 206 30.49 5.54 -24.94
C PRO A 206 31.36 5.85 -26.15
N THR A 207 30.95 5.36 -27.34
CA THR A 207 31.72 5.58 -28.61
C THR A 207 31.54 6.99 -29.16
N VAL A 208 30.46 7.69 -28.79
CA VAL A 208 30.16 9.06 -29.25
C VAL A 208 30.25 10.10 -28.13
N ALA A 209 30.27 9.67 -26.88
CA ALA A 209 30.33 10.55 -25.72
C ALA A 209 31.72 11.24 -25.64
N VAL A 210 31.74 12.57 -25.71
CA VAL A 210 32.96 13.37 -25.54
C VAL A 210 33.11 13.73 -24.07
N GLY A 211 34.28 13.38 -23.52
CA GLY A 211 34.60 13.72 -22.14
C GLY A 211 35.01 15.19 -21.97
N ASN A 212 34.56 15.81 -20.89
CA ASN A 212 34.89 17.19 -20.56
C ASN A 212 35.60 17.26 -19.20
N ASN A 213 36.56 18.17 -19.09
CA ASN A 213 37.21 18.46 -17.83
C ASN A 213 36.60 19.73 -17.22
N ILE A 214 36.31 19.69 -15.94
CA ILE A 214 35.79 20.84 -15.18
C ILE A 214 36.72 21.07 -14.00
N GLU A 215 37.16 22.29 -13.84
CA GLU A 215 37.93 22.72 -12.69
C GLU A 215 37.32 24.02 -12.16
N LEU A 216 36.79 23.95 -10.95
CA LEU A 216 36.22 25.08 -10.22
C LEU A 216 36.90 25.15 -8.85
N GLY A 217 37.40 26.29 -8.53
CA GLY A 217 38.10 26.53 -7.27
C GLY A 217 38.61 27.96 -7.19
N PRO A 218 39.01 28.41 -5.96
CA PRO A 218 39.60 29.73 -5.79
C PRO A 218 40.88 29.91 -6.58
#